data_786ba5d53b97a7c0ef9ba4b375f4a754
#
_entry.id   786ba5d53b97a7c0ef9ba4b375f4a754
#
_cell.length_a   1.000
_cell.length_b   1.000
_cell.length_c   1.000
_cell.angle_alpha   90.00
_cell.angle_beta   90.00
_cell.angle_gamma   90.00
#
_symmetry.space_group_name_H-M   'P 1'
#
loop_
_entity.id
_entity.type
_entity.pdbx_description
1 polymer ?
#
loop_
_entity_poly.entity_id
_entity_poly.type
_entity_poly.pdbx_seq_one_letter_code
_entity_poly.pdbx_strand_id
1 'polypeptide(L)'
;MTQTVTPVDLSDDQNSNDPQWYIGLEDEHAAHNYGPLPVVLAEGRNAQVTDVAGKTYIDALAGYSALNFGHGNERLVEAARAQLGTMTLTSRAFHSDRLGPFVRDLAALIGKDMVLPMNTGAEAVETALKIARKWGADVKGVENGKQHIIVMDGNFHGRTSTIISFSTDEEARAGFGPYAPGFEIVEYGNAQAIRDAITPDTVAVMLEPIQGEGGVVIPPEGYLAEVREITRENNVLMIADEIQSGLGRTGTTLACQYEGVEADVYTLGKALGGGIVPVSAVVANADIMNVITKGTHGSTFGGNPLAAAVGHEVVKMLATGEHQKAAQERGKQLAEGLERSEEHTSELQSPLDI
;
A
#
# COMPACT_ATOMS: atom_id res chain seq x y z
N MET A 1 -23.14 35.90 -23.35
CA MET A 1 -23.20 34.79 -24.31
C MET A 1 -23.30 33.49 -23.49
N THR A 2 -24.49 32.93 -23.43
CA THR A 2 -24.70 31.60 -22.79
C THR A 2 -24.22 30.55 -23.79
N GLN A 3 -23.09 29.90 -23.50
CA GLN A 3 -22.69 28.71 -24.25
C GLN A 3 -23.76 27.63 -23.99
N THR A 4 -24.48 27.25 -25.03
CA THR A 4 -25.35 26.08 -25.03
C THR A 4 -24.45 24.84 -24.98
N VAL A 5 -24.53 24.08 -23.88
CA VAL A 5 -23.89 22.76 -23.80
C VAL A 5 -24.59 21.83 -24.79
N THR A 6 -23.87 21.39 -25.81
CA THR A 6 -24.38 20.34 -26.72
C THR A 6 -24.40 19.03 -25.96
N PRO A 7 -25.54 18.30 -25.89
CA PRO A 7 -25.56 16.97 -25.30
C PRO A 7 -24.60 16.05 -26.03
N VAL A 8 -23.82 15.27 -25.28
CA VAL A 8 -22.98 14.19 -25.81
C VAL A 8 -23.83 12.94 -25.83
N ASP A 9 -23.94 12.30 -26.99
CA ASP A 9 -24.59 11.00 -27.10
C ASP A 9 -23.60 9.93 -26.57
N LEU A 10 -23.93 9.31 -25.43
CA LEU A 10 -23.15 8.24 -24.83
C LEU A 10 -23.82 6.91 -25.17
N SER A 11 -23.31 6.22 -26.17
CA SER A 11 -23.78 4.87 -26.50
C SER A 11 -23.43 3.88 -25.39
N ASP A 12 -24.37 3.00 -25.04
CA ASP A 12 -24.21 1.96 -24.02
C ASP A 12 -23.84 0.63 -24.70
N ASP A 13 -22.61 0.52 -25.21
CA ASP A 13 -22.12 -0.65 -25.94
C ASP A 13 -21.45 -1.69 -25.03
N GLN A 14 -21.90 -1.83 -23.79
CA GLN A 14 -21.23 -2.62 -22.70
C GLN A 14 -21.24 -4.16 -22.88
N ASN A 15 -21.68 -4.72 -23.99
CA ASN A 15 -21.85 -6.16 -24.18
C ASN A 15 -21.02 -6.76 -25.33
N SER A 16 -19.86 -6.22 -25.65
CA SER A 16 -18.98 -6.85 -26.63
C SER A 16 -18.21 -8.02 -26.00
N ASN A 17 -18.24 -9.20 -26.68
CA ASN A 17 -17.35 -10.32 -26.35
C ASN A 17 -16.01 -10.22 -27.09
N ASP A 18 -15.79 -9.13 -27.82
CA ASP A 18 -14.54 -8.88 -28.55
C ASP A 18 -13.54 -8.10 -27.69
N PRO A 19 -12.44 -8.71 -27.24
CA PRO A 19 -11.41 -8.01 -26.47
C PRO A 19 -10.84 -6.79 -27.21
N GLN A 20 -10.76 -6.83 -28.56
CA GLN A 20 -10.16 -5.73 -29.33
C GLN A 20 -11.00 -4.46 -29.27
N TRP A 21 -12.31 -4.58 -29.10
CA TRP A 21 -13.17 -3.42 -28.92
C TRP A 21 -12.84 -2.64 -27.62
N TYR A 22 -12.65 -3.35 -26.48
CA TYR A 22 -12.26 -2.72 -25.22
C TYR A 22 -10.86 -2.13 -25.26
N ILE A 23 -9.88 -2.89 -25.78
CA ILE A 23 -8.49 -2.47 -25.92
C ILE A 23 -8.42 -1.20 -26.80
N GLY A 24 -9.13 -1.17 -27.92
CA GLY A 24 -9.16 -0.02 -28.81
C GLY A 24 -9.71 1.24 -28.14
N LEU A 25 -10.75 1.12 -27.29
CA LEU A 25 -11.28 2.25 -26.52
C LEU A 25 -10.27 2.78 -25.48
N GLU A 26 -9.58 1.89 -24.79
CA GLU A 26 -8.53 2.29 -23.84
C GLU A 26 -7.36 2.96 -24.54
N ASP A 27 -6.92 2.41 -25.67
CA ASP A 27 -5.83 2.99 -26.49
C ASP A 27 -6.18 4.36 -27.06
N GLU A 28 -7.45 4.61 -27.40
CA GLU A 28 -7.88 5.89 -27.95
C GLU A 28 -8.10 6.96 -26.87
N HIS A 29 -8.60 6.57 -25.67
CA HIS A 29 -9.14 7.52 -24.70
C HIS A 29 -8.42 7.57 -23.36
N ALA A 30 -7.61 6.58 -22.99
CA ALA A 30 -6.85 6.59 -21.75
C ALA A 30 -5.42 7.09 -21.96
N ALA A 31 -4.77 7.53 -20.89
CA ALA A 31 -3.34 7.81 -20.90
C ALA A 31 -2.54 6.49 -20.94
N HIS A 32 -1.48 6.44 -21.74
CA HIS A 32 -0.66 5.23 -21.93
C HIS A 32 0.41 5.08 -20.84
N ASN A 33 0.00 5.16 -19.58
CA ASN A 33 0.88 5.04 -18.41
C ASN A 33 1.11 3.59 -17.94
N TYR A 34 0.44 2.63 -18.57
CA TYR A 34 0.64 1.19 -18.39
C TYR A 34 0.75 0.48 -19.74
N GLY A 35 1.42 -0.69 -19.75
CA GLY A 35 1.42 -1.64 -20.86
C GLY A 35 0.63 -2.90 -20.48
N PRO A 36 -0.70 -2.90 -20.50
CA PRO A 36 -1.48 -4.04 -20.08
C PRO A 36 -1.31 -5.25 -21.00
N LEU A 37 -1.42 -6.46 -20.43
CA LEU A 37 -1.54 -7.66 -21.23
C LEU A 37 -2.81 -7.61 -22.10
N PRO A 38 -2.83 -8.19 -23.32
CA PRO A 38 -3.97 -8.14 -24.23
C PRO A 38 -5.11 -9.09 -23.79
N VAL A 39 -5.54 -8.95 -22.53
CA VAL A 39 -6.59 -9.75 -21.90
C VAL A 39 -7.58 -8.82 -21.21
N VAL A 40 -8.84 -8.91 -21.56
CA VAL A 40 -9.91 -8.09 -21.00
C VAL A 40 -10.67 -8.92 -19.96
N LEU A 41 -10.36 -8.73 -18.67
CA LEU A 41 -10.99 -9.45 -17.57
C LEU A 41 -12.38 -8.91 -17.27
N ALA A 42 -13.36 -9.79 -17.09
CA ALA A 42 -14.76 -9.45 -16.81
C ALA A 42 -15.27 -9.97 -15.47
N GLU A 43 -14.81 -11.15 -15.05
CA GLU A 43 -15.27 -11.79 -13.82
C GLU A 43 -14.10 -12.27 -12.98
N GLY A 44 -14.29 -12.30 -11.65
CA GLY A 44 -13.29 -12.81 -10.72
C GLY A 44 -13.91 -13.48 -9.49
N ARG A 45 -13.38 -14.64 -9.11
CA ARG A 45 -13.76 -15.35 -7.88
C ARG A 45 -12.55 -16.03 -7.25
N ASN A 46 -12.24 -15.71 -5.99
CA ASN A 46 -11.05 -16.19 -5.31
C ASN A 46 -9.77 -15.84 -6.11
N ALA A 47 -9.00 -16.85 -6.56
CA ALA A 47 -7.82 -16.70 -7.39
C ALA A 47 -8.09 -16.98 -8.88
N GLN A 48 -9.35 -17.05 -9.31
CA GLN A 48 -9.70 -17.26 -10.70
C GLN A 48 -10.31 -16.00 -11.29
N VAL A 49 -9.93 -15.69 -12.54
CA VAL A 49 -10.47 -14.59 -13.32
C VAL A 49 -10.87 -15.11 -14.70
N THR A 50 -11.90 -14.52 -15.27
CA THR A 50 -12.43 -14.90 -16.58
C THR A 50 -12.49 -13.67 -17.47
N ASP A 51 -12.01 -13.79 -18.71
CA ASP A 51 -12.05 -12.73 -19.70
C ASP A 51 -13.41 -12.63 -20.42
N VAL A 52 -13.59 -11.58 -21.20
CA VAL A 52 -14.82 -11.33 -21.96
C VAL A 52 -15.12 -12.42 -22.99
N ALA A 53 -14.13 -13.21 -23.42
CA ALA A 53 -14.27 -14.34 -24.32
C ALA A 53 -14.62 -15.66 -23.58
N GLY A 54 -14.69 -15.63 -22.24
CA GLY A 54 -15.02 -16.79 -21.40
C GLY A 54 -13.83 -17.67 -21.03
N LYS A 55 -12.60 -17.27 -21.31
CA LYS A 55 -11.40 -18.01 -20.91
C LYS A 55 -11.03 -17.70 -19.47
N THR A 56 -10.76 -18.74 -18.70
CA THR A 56 -10.40 -18.64 -17.28
C THR A 56 -8.90 -18.71 -17.08
N TYR A 57 -8.39 -17.93 -16.12
CA TYR A 57 -6.99 -17.83 -15.74
C TYR A 57 -6.86 -17.93 -14.21
N ILE A 58 -5.65 -18.25 -13.73
CA ILE A 58 -5.27 -18.07 -12.34
C ILE A 58 -4.67 -16.69 -12.18
N ASP A 59 -5.23 -15.88 -11.28
CA ASP A 59 -4.70 -14.56 -10.92
C ASP A 59 -3.53 -14.73 -9.94
N ALA A 60 -2.31 -14.67 -10.45
CA ALA A 60 -1.10 -14.67 -9.65
C ALA A 60 -0.60 -13.24 -9.34
N LEU A 61 -1.22 -12.20 -9.91
CA LEU A 61 -0.89 -10.79 -9.65
C LEU A 61 -1.60 -10.26 -8.39
N ALA A 62 -2.82 -10.72 -8.16
CA ALA A 62 -3.66 -10.33 -7.01
C ALA A 62 -3.81 -8.81 -6.83
N GLY A 63 -3.89 -8.05 -7.95
CA GLY A 63 -4.00 -6.59 -7.93
C GLY A 63 -2.85 -5.91 -7.20
N TYR A 64 -1.62 -6.34 -7.40
CA TYR A 64 -0.42 -5.87 -6.69
C TYR A 64 -0.56 -6.02 -5.16
N SER A 65 -1.04 -7.17 -4.68
CA SER A 65 -1.30 -7.48 -3.27
C SER A 65 -2.51 -6.73 -2.66
N ALA A 66 -3.46 -6.26 -3.47
CA ALA A 66 -4.72 -5.70 -2.96
C ALA A 66 -5.78 -6.77 -2.69
N LEU A 67 -5.64 -7.97 -3.29
CA LEU A 67 -6.61 -9.06 -3.24
C LEU A 67 -6.19 -10.21 -2.30
N ASN A 68 -5.68 -9.87 -1.11
CA ASN A 68 -5.29 -10.88 -0.11
C ASN A 68 -6.43 -11.83 0.28
N PHE A 69 -7.68 -11.40 0.11
CA PHE A 69 -8.88 -12.16 0.45
C PHE A 69 -9.58 -12.76 -0.77
N GLY A 70 -8.97 -12.66 -1.97
CA GLY A 70 -9.51 -13.13 -3.23
C GLY A 70 -10.58 -12.21 -3.85
N HIS A 71 -10.85 -12.44 -5.13
CA HIS A 71 -11.94 -11.77 -5.83
C HIS A 71 -13.29 -12.20 -5.29
N GLY A 72 -14.24 -11.28 -5.19
CA GLY A 72 -15.64 -11.57 -4.86
C GLY A 72 -15.83 -12.19 -3.47
N ASN A 73 -14.98 -11.88 -2.50
CA ASN A 73 -15.13 -12.35 -1.12
C ASN A 73 -16.50 -11.96 -0.55
N GLU A 74 -17.32 -12.95 -0.21
CA GLU A 74 -18.72 -12.75 0.16
C GLU A 74 -18.90 -11.83 1.38
N ARG A 75 -18.02 -11.92 2.40
CA ARG A 75 -18.09 -11.06 3.58
C ARG A 75 -17.83 -9.60 3.23
N LEU A 76 -16.84 -9.34 2.38
CA LEU A 76 -16.45 -7.99 1.96
C LEU A 76 -17.51 -7.39 1.03
N VAL A 77 -17.98 -8.18 0.07
CA VAL A 77 -19.07 -7.77 -0.85
C VAL A 77 -20.34 -7.42 -0.09
N GLU A 78 -20.73 -8.22 0.91
CA GLU A 78 -21.91 -7.96 1.72
C GLU A 78 -21.76 -6.71 2.58
N ALA A 79 -20.59 -6.51 3.20
CA ALA A 79 -20.30 -5.28 3.95
C ALA A 79 -20.42 -4.02 3.08
N ALA A 80 -19.88 -4.08 1.85
CA ALA A 80 -20.01 -3.00 0.88
C ALA A 80 -21.47 -2.79 0.45
N ARG A 81 -22.18 -3.85 0.07
CA ARG A 81 -23.58 -3.82 -0.37
C ARG A 81 -24.51 -3.22 0.70
N ALA A 82 -24.36 -3.65 1.94
CA ALA A 82 -25.14 -3.13 3.05
C ALA A 82 -24.88 -1.63 3.26
N GLN A 83 -23.62 -1.18 3.16
CA GLN A 83 -23.26 0.23 3.37
C GLN A 83 -23.66 1.13 2.20
N LEU A 84 -23.62 0.62 0.95
CA LEU A 84 -24.11 1.33 -0.25
C LEU A 84 -25.59 1.69 -0.15
N GLY A 85 -26.39 0.83 0.51
CA GLY A 85 -27.83 1.07 0.73
C GLY A 85 -28.16 2.11 1.81
N THR A 86 -27.15 2.63 2.54
CA THR A 86 -27.36 3.61 3.63
C THR A 86 -26.66 4.95 3.37
N MET A 87 -25.40 5.04 3.74
CA MET A 87 -24.63 6.28 3.60
C MET A 87 -23.19 5.98 3.17
N THR A 88 -22.76 6.56 2.07
CA THR A 88 -21.42 6.32 1.51
C THR A 88 -20.40 7.40 1.86
N LEU A 89 -20.85 8.66 2.05
CA LEU A 89 -20.00 9.81 2.33
C LEU A 89 -20.68 10.78 3.28
N THR A 90 -20.00 11.17 4.38
CA THR A 90 -20.41 12.22 5.31
C THR A 90 -19.50 13.44 5.26
N SER A 91 -18.33 13.36 4.59
CA SER A 91 -17.15 14.18 4.86
C SER A 91 -16.68 14.06 6.32
N ARG A 92 -15.63 14.80 6.71
CA ARG A 92 -15.15 14.85 8.11
C ARG A 92 -15.76 16.01 8.91
N ALA A 93 -16.74 16.72 8.32
CA ALA A 93 -17.53 17.71 9.04
C ALA A 93 -18.52 17.08 10.04
N PHE A 94 -18.86 15.80 9.83
CA PHE A 94 -19.75 15.04 10.69
C PHE A 94 -19.06 13.75 11.18
N HIS A 95 -19.52 13.23 12.30
CA HIS A 95 -19.17 11.88 12.73
C HIS A 95 -19.95 10.83 11.93
N SER A 96 -19.37 9.64 11.79
CA SER A 96 -20.01 8.47 11.19
C SER A 96 -20.03 7.32 12.19
N ASP A 97 -21.10 6.53 12.17
CA ASP A 97 -21.24 5.32 12.97
C ASP A 97 -20.25 4.21 12.58
N ARG A 98 -19.62 4.34 11.38
CA ARG A 98 -18.67 3.35 10.85
C ARG A 98 -17.22 3.66 11.18
N LEU A 99 -16.86 4.95 11.21
CA LEU A 99 -15.46 5.35 11.34
C LEU A 99 -14.89 5.00 12.73
N GLY A 100 -15.60 5.35 13.82
CA GLY A 100 -15.11 5.10 15.17
C GLY A 100 -14.76 3.63 15.45
N PRO A 101 -15.68 2.68 15.20
CA PRO A 101 -15.40 1.25 15.32
C PRO A 101 -14.23 0.78 14.44
N PHE A 102 -14.16 1.23 13.19
CA PHE A 102 -13.07 0.85 12.28
C PHE A 102 -11.70 1.28 12.80
N VAL A 103 -11.54 2.56 13.17
CA VAL A 103 -10.23 3.07 13.62
C VAL A 103 -9.82 2.48 14.97
N ARG A 104 -10.76 2.23 15.89
CA ARG A 104 -10.49 1.55 17.15
C ARG A 104 -9.92 0.14 16.92
N ASP A 105 -10.61 -0.64 16.11
CA ASP A 105 -10.27 -2.05 15.93
C ASP A 105 -9.02 -2.21 15.06
N LEU A 106 -8.79 -1.29 14.08
CA LEU A 106 -7.54 -1.24 13.33
C LEU A 106 -6.36 -0.85 14.23
N ALA A 107 -6.51 0.16 15.09
CA ALA A 107 -5.48 0.53 16.06
C ALA A 107 -5.12 -0.67 16.96
N ALA A 108 -6.13 -1.36 17.49
CA ALA A 108 -5.93 -2.55 18.32
C ALA A 108 -5.24 -3.70 17.57
N LEU A 109 -5.61 -3.96 16.30
CA LEU A 109 -5.00 -5.01 15.47
C LEU A 109 -3.51 -4.73 15.22
N ILE A 110 -3.15 -3.47 15.01
CA ILE A 110 -1.77 -3.05 14.72
C ILE A 110 -0.95 -2.84 16.01
N GLY A 111 -1.60 -2.72 17.17
CA GLY A 111 -0.93 -2.45 18.46
C GLY A 111 -0.51 -0.98 18.63
N LYS A 112 -1.32 -0.04 18.13
CA LYS A 112 -1.10 1.42 18.24
C LYS A 112 -2.34 2.12 18.79
N ASP A 113 -2.20 3.41 19.13
CA ASP A 113 -3.27 4.19 19.73
C ASP A 113 -4.24 4.81 18.72
N MET A 114 -3.72 5.28 17.59
CA MET A 114 -4.46 6.18 16.69
C MET A 114 -4.29 5.81 15.22
N VAL A 115 -5.36 6.07 14.46
CA VAL A 115 -5.43 5.84 13.01
C VAL A 115 -5.87 7.12 12.30
N LEU A 116 -5.14 7.51 11.26
CA LEU A 116 -5.55 8.55 10.32
C LEU A 116 -5.88 7.90 8.97
N PRO A 117 -7.17 7.68 8.65
CA PRO A 117 -7.57 7.03 7.41
C PRO A 117 -7.45 7.98 6.22
N MET A 118 -6.95 7.45 5.11
CA MET A 118 -6.84 8.09 3.80
C MET A 118 -7.47 7.17 2.73
N ASN A 119 -7.22 7.42 1.44
CA ASN A 119 -7.82 6.63 0.37
C ASN A 119 -6.77 5.75 -0.33
N THR A 120 -5.69 6.34 -0.84
CA THR A 120 -4.65 5.62 -1.58
C THR A 120 -3.40 5.40 -0.73
N GLY A 121 -2.57 4.43 -1.12
CA GLY A 121 -1.27 4.22 -0.47
C GLY A 121 -0.39 5.46 -0.51
N ALA A 122 -0.35 6.15 -1.66
CA ALA A 122 0.41 7.38 -1.82
C ALA A 122 -0.05 8.48 -0.84
N GLU A 123 -1.37 8.62 -0.59
CA GLU A 123 -1.86 9.55 0.43
C GLU A 123 -1.43 9.16 1.84
N ALA A 124 -1.40 7.87 2.17
CA ALA A 124 -0.89 7.40 3.47
C ALA A 124 0.60 7.72 3.62
N VAL A 125 1.40 7.49 2.59
CA VAL A 125 2.83 7.85 2.57
C VAL A 125 3.02 9.35 2.75
N GLU A 126 2.38 10.19 1.94
CA GLU A 126 2.44 11.66 2.07
C GLU A 126 2.03 12.12 3.47
N THR A 127 1.02 11.48 4.05
CA THR A 127 0.56 11.75 5.42
C THR A 127 1.63 11.37 6.44
N ALA A 128 2.27 10.21 6.32
CA ALA A 128 3.34 9.76 7.21
C ALA A 128 4.56 10.69 7.14
N LEU A 129 4.97 11.11 5.94
CA LEU A 129 6.04 12.09 5.74
C LEU A 129 5.72 13.43 6.42
N LYS A 130 4.47 13.92 6.29
CA LYS A 130 4.03 15.15 6.97
C LYS A 130 4.03 14.99 8.49
N ILE A 131 3.57 13.86 9.02
CA ILE A 131 3.61 13.56 10.45
C ILE A 131 5.06 13.58 10.95
N ALA A 132 5.96 12.87 10.27
CA ALA A 132 7.38 12.80 10.65
C ALA A 132 8.06 14.17 10.65
N ARG A 133 7.84 14.97 9.62
CA ARG A 133 8.39 16.34 9.55
C ARG A 133 7.83 17.23 10.66
N LYS A 134 6.52 17.16 10.90
CA LYS A 134 5.89 17.96 11.94
C LYS A 134 6.31 17.50 13.34
N TRP A 135 6.39 16.20 13.59
CA TRP A 135 6.92 15.63 14.82
C TRP A 135 8.40 16.08 15.04
N GLY A 136 9.18 16.05 13.97
CA GLY A 136 10.57 16.55 13.99
C GLY A 136 10.68 18.00 14.45
N ALA A 137 9.80 18.87 13.96
CA ALA A 137 9.78 20.27 14.35
C ALA A 137 9.21 20.48 15.76
N ASP A 138 8.03 19.92 16.05
CA ASP A 138 7.25 20.23 17.25
C ASP A 138 7.73 19.46 18.49
N VAL A 139 8.29 18.24 18.31
CA VAL A 139 8.65 17.32 19.40
C VAL A 139 10.16 17.14 19.50
N LYS A 140 10.85 16.80 18.39
CA LYS A 140 12.30 16.62 18.39
C LYS A 140 13.07 17.94 18.44
N GLY A 141 12.46 19.06 17.99
CA GLY A 141 13.06 20.40 18.01
C GLY A 141 13.96 20.70 16.81
N VAL A 142 13.81 19.98 15.71
CA VAL A 142 14.52 20.27 14.46
C VAL A 142 13.98 21.57 13.87
N GLU A 143 14.87 22.46 13.43
CA GLU A 143 14.51 23.73 12.81
C GLU A 143 13.61 23.51 11.59
N ASN A 144 12.52 24.28 11.50
CA ASN A 144 11.54 24.11 10.42
C ASN A 144 12.19 24.30 9.03
N GLY A 145 11.98 23.34 8.17
CA GLY A 145 12.58 23.26 6.83
C GLY A 145 13.89 22.45 6.75
N LYS A 146 14.44 22.01 7.89
CA LYS A 146 15.62 21.15 7.93
C LYS A 146 15.32 19.67 8.20
N GLN A 147 14.04 19.32 8.43
CA GLN A 147 13.64 17.96 8.72
C GLN A 147 14.03 17.01 7.57
N HIS A 148 14.85 16.03 7.90
CA HIS A 148 15.45 15.09 6.96
C HIS A 148 14.90 13.68 7.17
N ILE A 149 14.60 12.98 6.09
CA ILE A 149 14.08 11.61 6.10
C ILE A 149 15.01 10.72 5.28
N ILE A 150 15.48 9.63 5.88
CA ILE A 150 16.27 8.61 5.20
C ILE A 150 15.29 7.60 4.58
N VAL A 151 15.54 7.25 3.32
CA VAL A 151 14.78 6.26 2.55
C VAL A 151 15.73 5.27 1.89
N MET A 152 15.21 4.12 1.49
CA MET A 152 16.03 3.06 0.89
C MET A 152 16.10 3.22 -0.64
N ASP A 153 17.17 2.77 -1.25
CA ASP A 153 17.20 2.57 -2.70
C ASP A 153 16.26 1.42 -3.10
N GLY A 154 15.87 1.38 -4.37
CA GLY A 154 14.89 0.39 -4.87
C GLY A 154 13.49 0.54 -4.28
N ASN A 155 13.19 1.64 -3.55
CA ASN A 155 11.90 1.83 -2.89
C ASN A 155 10.75 2.09 -3.87
N PHE A 156 9.55 1.68 -3.45
CA PHE A 156 8.31 2.10 -4.09
C PHE A 156 7.26 2.54 -3.05
N HIS A 157 7.07 3.84 -2.93
CA HIS A 157 6.11 4.43 -1.98
C HIS A 157 4.93 5.15 -2.68
N GLY A 158 4.88 5.11 -4.00
CA GLY A 158 3.88 5.79 -4.83
C GLY A 158 4.50 6.69 -5.90
N ARG A 159 3.68 7.51 -6.56
CA ARG A 159 4.10 8.33 -7.71
C ARG A 159 3.68 9.80 -7.61
N THR A 160 3.49 10.34 -6.41
CA THR A 160 3.27 11.78 -6.20
C THR A 160 4.56 12.56 -6.37
N SER A 161 4.44 13.87 -6.59
CA SER A 161 5.62 14.75 -6.79
C SER A 161 6.60 14.74 -5.62
N THR A 162 6.13 14.55 -4.37
CA THR A 162 7.03 14.40 -3.22
C THR A 162 7.71 13.03 -3.23
N ILE A 163 6.94 11.96 -3.47
CA ILE A 163 7.44 10.59 -3.40
C ILE A 163 8.48 10.32 -4.49
N ILE A 164 8.26 10.77 -5.72
CA ILE A 164 9.24 10.58 -6.80
C ILE A 164 10.55 11.34 -6.55
N SER A 165 10.57 12.31 -5.61
CA SER A 165 11.79 13.04 -5.25
C SER A 165 12.86 12.13 -4.62
N PHE A 166 12.44 11.02 -4.03
CA PHE A 166 13.33 10.02 -3.42
C PHE A 166 13.19 8.61 -4.05
N SER A 167 12.51 8.49 -5.18
CA SER A 167 12.55 7.26 -5.96
C SER A 167 13.91 7.08 -6.63
N THR A 168 14.36 5.84 -6.77
CA THR A 168 15.54 5.47 -7.57
C THR A 168 15.16 4.94 -8.95
N ASP A 169 13.86 4.88 -9.26
CA ASP A 169 13.33 4.56 -10.58
C ASP A 169 13.43 5.80 -11.49
N GLU A 170 14.37 5.79 -12.42
CA GLU A 170 14.60 6.90 -13.36
C GLU A 170 13.38 7.16 -14.25
N GLU A 171 12.63 6.13 -14.65
CA GLU A 171 11.42 6.29 -15.46
C GLU A 171 10.31 7.03 -14.69
N ALA A 172 10.23 6.84 -13.37
CA ALA A 172 9.29 7.54 -12.52
C ALA A 172 9.67 9.01 -12.25
N ARG A 173 10.94 9.39 -12.50
CA ARG A 173 11.50 10.70 -12.16
C ARG A 173 11.73 11.60 -13.36
N ALA A 174 12.24 11.07 -14.49
CA ALA A 174 12.69 11.87 -15.61
C ALA A 174 11.61 12.85 -16.11
N GLY A 175 11.95 14.14 -16.10
CA GLY A 175 11.08 15.21 -16.58
C GLY A 175 10.01 15.72 -15.59
N PHE A 176 9.90 15.16 -14.39
CA PHE A 176 8.90 15.55 -13.39
C PHE A 176 9.42 16.48 -12.27
N GLY A 177 10.65 17.00 -12.40
CA GLY A 177 11.17 18.01 -11.46
C GLY A 177 10.43 19.35 -11.51
N PRO A 178 10.66 20.24 -10.52
CA PRO A 178 11.68 20.16 -9.46
C PRO A 178 11.31 19.18 -8.35
N TYR A 179 12.33 18.56 -7.74
CA TYR A 179 12.15 17.56 -6.69
C TYR A 179 12.13 18.21 -5.30
N ALA A 180 11.32 17.64 -4.39
CA ALA A 180 11.25 18.08 -3.02
C ALA A 180 12.54 17.73 -2.25
N PRO A 181 13.12 18.66 -1.47
CA PRO A 181 14.31 18.42 -0.67
C PRO A 181 14.01 17.68 0.64
N GLY A 182 15.08 17.33 1.37
CA GLY A 182 14.99 16.76 2.71
C GLY A 182 14.85 15.23 2.72
N PHE A 183 15.40 14.57 1.71
CA PHE A 183 15.48 13.11 1.63
C PHE A 183 16.92 12.68 1.36
N GLU A 184 17.34 11.58 1.97
CA GLU A 184 18.58 10.89 1.70
C GLU A 184 18.30 9.43 1.38
N ILE A 185 18.88 8.96 0.28
CA ILE A 185 18.69 7.59 -0.21
C ILE A 185 19.92 6.79 0.19
N VAL A 186 19.70 5.67 0.88
CA VAL A 186 20.75 4.75 1.31
C VAL A 186 20.46 3.33 0.81
N GLU A 187 21.50 2.49 0.80
CA GLU A 187 21.40 1.10 0.35
C GLU A 187 20.43 0.30 1.24
N TYR A 188 19.45 -0.38 0.61
CA TYR A 188 18.53 -1.28 1.31
C TYR A 188 19.24 -2.53 1.82
N GLY A 189 18.92 -2.96 3.03
CA GLY A 189 19.57 -4.08 3.68
C GLY A 189 20.91 -3.76 4.34
N ASN A 190 21.37 -2.51 4.26
CA ASN A 190 22.62 -2.04 4.87
C ASN A 190 22.32 -1.11 6.05
N ALA A 191 22.21 -1.64 7.27
CA ALA A 191 21.94 -0.86 8.47
C ALA A 191 23.06 0.14 8.81
N GLN A 192 24.32 -0.17 8.44
CA GLN A 192 25.45 0.75 8.64
C GLN A 192 25.29 2.02 7.79
N ALA A 193 24.80 1.90 6.55
CA ALA A 193 24.52 3.05 5.70
C ALA A 193 23.49 4.01 6.35
N ILE A 194 22.47 3.47 7.03
CA ILE A 194 21.51 4.27 7.79
C ILE A 194 22.22 4.97 8.95
N ARG A 195 23.07 4.26 9.71
CA ARG A 195 23.83 4.82 10.84
C ARG A 195 24.73 5.98 10.42
N ASP A 196 25.37 5.86 9.27
CA ASP A 196 26.28 6.88 8.73
C ASP A 196 25.52 8.10 8.17
N ALA A 197 24.29 7.92 7.71
CA ALA A 197 23.43 8.98 7.16
C ALA A 197 22.66 9.78 8.24
N ILE A 198 22.53 9.25 9.47
CA ILE A 198 21.80 9.94 10.53
C ILE A 198 22.54 11.22 10.94
N THR A 199 21.79 12.31 10.98
CA THR A 199 22.21 13.63 11.46
C THR A 199 21.26 14.14 12.55
N PRO A 200 21.58 15.22 13.28
CA PRO A 200 20.64 15.84 14.22
C PRO A 200 19.32 16.27 13.58
N ASP A 201 19.30 16.55 12.27
CA ASP A 201 18.12 16.97 11.52
C ASP A 201 17.30 15.77 10.98
N THR A 202 17.79 14.54 11.12
CA THR A 202 17.07 13.33 10.71
C THR A 202 15.87 13.08 11.62
N VAL A 203 14.67 13.05 11.05
CA VAL A 203 13.41 12.87 11.79
C VAL A 203 12.78 11.49 11.62
N ALA A 204 13.07 10.82 10.51
CA ALA A 204 12.58 9.47 10.25
C ALA A 204 13.51 8.67 9.35
N VAL A 205 13.43 7.34 9.49
CA VAL A 205 13.86 6.34 8.50
C VAL A 205 12.59 5.67 7.99
N MET A 206 12.36 5.70 6.67
CA MET A 206 11.21 5.07 6.04
C MET A 206 11.67 3.92 5.14
N LEU A 207 11.06 2.75 5.29
CA LEU A 207 11.37 1.56 4.53
C LEU A 207 10.15 0.67 4.32
N GLU A 208 10.22 -0.17 3.29
CA GLU A 208 9.36 -1.34 3.12
C GLU A 208 10.01 -2.52 3.86
N PRO A 209 9.30 -3.29 4.70
CA PRO A 209 9.88 -4.48 5.33
C PRO A 209 10.34 -5.54 4.31
N ILE A 210 9.66 -5.59 3.17
CA ILE A 210 10.02 -6.35 1.97
C ILE A 210 9.73 -5.42 0.80
N GLN A 211 10.71 -5.13 -0.03
CA GLN A 211 10.48 -4.30 -1.22
C GLN A 211 9.74 -5.13 -2.28
N GLY A 212 8.50 -4.77 -2.57
CA GLY A 212 7.67 -5.50 -3.51
C GLY A 212 8.00 -5.19 -4.96
N GLU A 213 7.86 -3.93 -5.35
CA GLU A 213 8.06 -3.46 -6.73
C GLU A 213 9.54 -3.49 -7.15
N GLY A 214 10.47 -3.47 -6.21
CA GLY A 214 11.90 -3.64 -6.44
C GLY A 214 12.32 -5.07 -6.85
N GLY A 215 11.38 -6.01 -6.98
CA GLY A 215 11.64 -7.40 -7.36
C GLY A 215 11.52 -8.40 -6.20
N VAL A 216 10.68 -8.12 -5.23
CA VAL A 216 10.48 -8.93 -4.00
C VAL A 216 11.81 -9.10 -3.23
N VAL A 217 12.43 -7.97 -2.90
CA VAL A 217 13.71 -7.97 -2.19
C VAL A 217 13.45 -8.15 -0.69
N ILE A 218 13.91 -9.28 -0.15
CA ILE A 218 13.87 -9.60 1.27
C ILE A 218 15.20 -9.13 1.88
N PRO A 219 15.17 -8.31 2.95
CA PRO A 219 16.42 -7.84 3.57
C PRO A 219 17.15 -8.98 4.30
N PRO A 220 18.45 -8.82 4.62
CA PRO A 220 19.16 -9.75 5.47
C PRO A 220 18.45 -9.95 6.83
N GLU A 221 18.57 -11.14 7.38
CA GLU A 221 18.03 -11.47 8.72
C GLU A 221 18.58 -10.50 9.79
N GLY A 222 17.70 -9.97 10.63
CA GLY A 222 18.04 -9.01 11.68
C GLY A 222 18.11 -7.55 11.23
N TYR A 223 17.99 -7.29 9.94
CA TYR A 223 18.08 -5.92 9.41
C TYR A 223 17.04 -4.97 10.01
N LEU A 224 15.77 -5.39 10.06
CA LEU A 224 14.71 -4.54 10.60
C LEU A 224 14.91 -4.29 12.10
N ALA A 225 15.40 -5.29 12.85
CA ALA A 225 15.71 -5.16 14.26
C ALA A 225 16.86 -4.16 14.47
N GLU A 226 17.91 -4.21 13.65
CA GLU A 226 19.03 -3.29 13.71
C GLU A 226 18.62 -1.85 13.35
N VAL A 227 17.79 -1.68 12.30
CA VAL A 227 17.21 -0.36 11.96
C VAL A 227 16.37 0.19 13.11
N ARG A 228 15.61 -0.67 13.79
CA ARG A 228 14.82 -0.27 14.96
C ARG A 228 15.68 0.21 16.11
N GLU A 229 16.78 -0.47 16.37
CA GLU A 229 17.76 -0.06 17.40
C GLU A 229 18.37 1.30 17.05
N ILE A 230 18.88 1.46 15.82
CA ILE A 230 19.46 2.71 15.33
C ILE A 230 18.49 3.88 15.48
N THR A 231 17.23 3.71 15.07
CA THR A 231 16.23 4.78 15.14
C THR A 231 15.91 5.18 16.57
N ARG A 232 15.81 4.21 17.51
CA ARG A 232 15.59 4.46 18.93
C ARG A 232 16.76 5.22 19.58
N GLU A 233 17.99 4.77 19.34
CA GLU A 233 19.20 5.39 19.87
C GLU A 233 19.33 6.88 19.49
N ASN A 234 18.85 7.25 18.31
CA ASN A 234 18.98 8.58 17.73
C ASN A 234 17.72 9.46 17.83
N ASN A 235 16.69 9.01 18.54
CA ASN A 235 15.39 9.69 18.59
C ASN A 235 14.87 10.04 17.19
N VAL A 236 14.82 9.02 16.31
CA VAL A 236 14.36 9.07 14.92
C VAL A 236 13.17 8.12 14.78
N LEU A 237 12.13 8.53 14.08
CA LEU A 237 10.97 7.66 13.85
C LEU A 237 11.33 6.56 12.84
N MET A 238 10.90 5.33 13.11
CA MET A 238 10.86 4.26 12.13
C MET A 238 9.48 4.22 11.48
N ILE A 239 9.42 4.47 10.18
CA ILE A 239 8.19 4.36 9.37
C ILE A 239 8.28 3.08 8.55
N ALA A 240 7.41 2.11 8.84
CA ALA A 240 7.29 0.90 8.04
C ALA A 240 6.14 1.04 7.03
N ASP A 241 6.48 0.99 5.74
CA ASP A 241 5.50 0.93 4.67
C ASP A 241 5.02 -0.52 4.49
N GLU A 242 3.93 -0.85 5.13
CA GLU A 242 3.27 -2.16 5.08
C GLU A 242 2.10 -2.20 4.08
N ILE A 243 2.06 -1.24 3.14
CA ILE A 243 0.98 -1.16 2.14
C ILE A 243 0.92 -2.44 1.30
N GLN A 244 2.07 -3.00 0.93
CA GLN A 244 2.15 -4.22 0.13
C GLN A 244 2.41 -5.47 0.97
N SER A 245 3.31 -5.40 1.94
CA SER A 245 3.77 -6.53 2.75
C SER A 245 2.82 -6.90 3.89
N GLY A 246 2.02 -5.95 4.36
CA GLY A 246 1.15 -6.13 5.52
C GLY A 246 -0.18 -6.84 5.26
N LEU A 247 -1.01 -6.81 6.28
CA LEU A 247 -2.40 -7.28 6.28
C LEU A 247 -2.56 -8.74 5.82
N GLY A 248 -1.67 -9.60 6.32
CA GLY A 248 -1.72 -11.04 6.10
C GLY A 248 -0.96 -11.52 4.86
N ARG A 249 -0.43 -10.63 4.00
CA ARG A 249 0.27 -11.01 2.75
C ARG A 249 1.41 -11.97 3.01
N THR A 250 2.25 -11.69 3.99
CA THR A 250 3.44 -12.47 4.32
C THR A 250 3.18 -13.60 5.34
N GLY A 251 1.95 -13.74 5.84
CA GLY A 251 1.60 -14.76 6.84
C GLY A 251 1.61 -14.24 8.28
N THR A 252 1.94 -12.96 8.49
CA THR A 252 1.75 -12.21 9.73
C THR A 252 0.82 -11.03 9.48
N THR A 253 0.32 -10.36 10.51
CA THR A 253 -0.49 -9.14 10.31
C THR A 253 0.35 -8.04 9.70
N LEU A 254 1.60 -7.88 10.14
CA LEU A 254 2.61 -6.96 9.63
C LEU A 254 3.89 -7.73 9.34
N ALA A 255 4.58 -7.45 8.24
CA ALA A 255 5.83 -8.13 7.91
C ALA A 255 6.94 -7.88 8.94
N CYS A 256 6.96 -6.70 9.57
CA CYS A 256 7.88 -6.39 10.67
C CYS A 256 7.82 -7.42 11.82
N GLN A 257 6.68 -8.11 12.00
CA GLN A 257 6.50 -9.09 13.08
C GLN A 257 7.38 -10.34 12.93
N TYR A 258 7.91 -10.64 11.73
CA TYR A 258 8.86 -11.75 11.54
C TYR A 258 10.14 -11.57 12.36
N GLU A 259 10.60 -10.36 12.53
CA GLU A 259 11.76 -10.03 13.37
C GLU A 259 11.37 -9.48 14.75
N GLY A 260 10.09 -9.55 15.13
CA GLY A 260 9.59 -8.99 16.40
C GLY A 260 9.73 -7.47 16.47
N VAL A 261 9.81 -6.78 15.33
CA VAL A 261 10.00 -5.34 15.26
C VAL A 261 8.66 -4.61 15.31
N GLU A 262 8.63 -3.56 16.11
CA GLU A 262 7.54 -2.60 16.20
C GLU A 262 8.01 -1.23 15.73
N ALA A 263 7.52 -0.78 14.56
CA ALA A 263 7.80 0.55 14.05
C ALA A 263 6.99 1.63 14.80
N ASP A 264 7.42 2.88 14.72
CA ASP A 264 6.70 4.02 15.32
C ASP A 264 5.45 4.38 14.51
N VAL A 265 5.56 4.29 13.18
CA VAL A 265 4.50 4.62 12.22
C VAL A 265 4.38 3.50 11.20
N TYR A 266 3.15 3.10 10.93
CA TYR A 266 2.84 2.17 9.83
C TYR A 266 1.99 2.87 8.78
N THR A 267 2.30 2.67 7.50
CA THR A 267 1.39 2.98 6.39
C THR A 267 0.74 1.69 5.90
N LEU A 268 -0.58 1.73 5.77
CA LEU A 268 -1.41 0.60 5.35
C LEU A 268 -2.25 1.00 4.14
N GLY A 269 -2.52 0.05 3.24
CA GLY A 269 -3.33 0.31 2.05
C GLY A 269 -3.68 -1.00 1.34
N LYS A 270 -3.82 -0.97 0.03
CA LYS A 270 -4.06 -2.15 -0.81
C LYS A 270 -5.11 -3.12 -0.19
N ALA A 271 -4.66 -4.19 0.46
CA ALA A 271 -5.53 -5.19 1.07
C ALA A 271 -6.49 -4.63 2.15
N LEU A 272 -6.22 -3.44 2.72
CA LEU A 272 -7.15 -2.79 3.66
C LEU A 272 -8.51 -2.49 3.03
N GLY A 273 -8.55 -2.28 1.71
CA GLY A 273 -9.77 -2.09 0.93
C GLY A 273 -10.42 -3.38 0.47
N GLY A 274 -9.84 -4.55 0.78
CA GLY A 274 -10.39 -5.86 0.46
C GLY A 274 -10.60 -6.13 -1.04
N GLY A 275 -9.95 -5.37 -1.91
CA GLY A 275 -10.19 -5.42 -3.36
C GLY A 275 -11.54 -4.82 -3.80
N ILE A 276 -12.26 -4.12 -2.90
CA ILE A 276 -13.59 -3.55 -3.14
C ILE A 276 -13.52 -2.02 -3.32
N VAL A 277 -12.82 -1.34 -2.39
CA VAL A 277 -12.73 0.14 -2.38
C VAL A 277 -11.31 0.57 -2.05
N PRO A 278 -10.85 1.71 -2.55
CA PRO A 278 -9.60 2.30 -2.09
C PRO A 278 -9.76 2.77 -0.65
N VAL A 279 -8.90 2.29 0.25
CA VAL A 279 -8.74 2.78 1.61
C VAL A 279 -7.31 2.53 2.07
N SER A 280 -6.76 3.50 2.76
CA SER A 280 -5.44 3.44 3.38
C SER A 280 -5.47 4.10 4.76
N ALA A 281 -4.40 3.95 5.51
CA ALA A 281 -4.28 4.55 6.81
C ALA A 281 -2.82 4.77 7.21
N VAL A 282 -2.60 5.80 8.03
CA VAL A 282 -1.41 5.91 8.87
C VAL A 282 -1.80 5.53 10.29
N VAL A 283 -0.99 4.67 10.92
CA VAL A 283 -1.24 4.17 12.27
C VAL A 283 -0.01 4.42 13.13
N ALA A 284 -0.19 5.09 14.27
CA ALA A 284 0.88 5.45 15.19
C ALA A 284 0.35 5.64 16.63
N ASN A 285 1.27 5.76 17.59
CA ASN A 285 0.90 6.11 18.96
C ASN A 285 0.50 7.59 19.08
N ALA A 286 -0.20 7.92 20.17
CA ALA A 286 -0.79 9.25 20.39
C ALA A 286 0.27 10.36 20.47
N ASP A 287 1.44 10.10 21.02
CA ASP A 287 2.57 11.05 21.13
C ASP A 287 3.10 11.50 19.76
N ILE A 288 2.96 10.65 18.75
CA ILE A 288 3.34 10.94 17.37
C ILE A 288 2.15 11.51 16.60
N MET A 289 0.98 10.87 16.68
CA MET A 289 -0.19 11.24 15.87
C MET A 289 -0.77 12.61 16.25
N ASN A 290 -0.66 13.02 17.52
CA ASN A 290 -1.23 14.28 18.03
C ASN A 290 -0.55 15.55 17.50
N VAL A 291 0.53 15.45 16.72
CA VAL A 291 1.07 16.59 15.95
C VAL A 291 0.10 17.05 14.87
N ILE A 292 -0.79 16.17 14.41
CA ILE A 292 -1.87 16.50 13.48
C ILE A 292 -3.05 17.08 14.27
N THR A 293 -3.31 18.35 14.07
CA THR A 293 -4.38 19.10 14.74
C THR A 293 -5.44 19.54 13.73
N LYS A 294 -6.54 20.13 14.23
CA LYS A 294 -7.64 20.61 13.38
C LYS A 294 -7.15 21.56 12.28
N GLY A 295 -7.45 21.25 11.03
CA GLY A 295 -7.11 22.07 9.87
C GLY A 295 -5.69 21.85 9.30
N THR A 296 -4.83 21.07 9.95
CA THR A 296 -3.45 20.84 9.46
C THR A 296 -3.33 19.74 8.41
N HIS A 297 -4.33 18.86 8.33
CA HIS A 297 -4.40 17.78 7.35
C HIS A 297 -5.86 17.38 7.10
N GLY A 298 -6.17 16.83 5.92
CA GLY A 298 -7.53 16.43 5.60
C GLY A 298 -7.65 15.70 4.27
N SER A 299 -8.82 15.08 4.10
CA SER A 299 -9.23 14.40 2.87
C SER A 299 -10.77 14.41 2.83
N THR A 300 -11.36 14.64 1.64
CA THR A 300 -12.81 14.57 1.47
C THR A 300 -13.35 13.17 1.68
N PHE A 301 -12.66 12.17 1.14
CA PHE A 301 -13.09 10.76 1.18
C PHE A 301 -12.39 9.93 2.27
N GLY A 302 -11.28 10.39 2.85
CA GLY A 302 -10.56 9.64 3.88
C GLY A 302 -11.44 9.32 5.09
N GLY A 303 -11.65 8.02 5.36
CA GLY A 303 -12.52 7.54 6.43
C GLY A 303 -14.02 7.67 6.15
N ASN A 304 -14.43 7.69 4.88
CA ASN A 304 -15.84 7.64 4.51
C ASN A 304 -16.53 6.35 5.00
N PRO A 305 -17.85 6.36 5.22
CA PRO A 305 -18.58 5.22 5.76
C PRO A 305 -18.45 3.93 4.95
N LEU A 306 -18.39 4.01 3.61
CA LEU A 306 -18.23 2.82 2.77
C LEU A 306 -16.86 2.18 2.96
N ALA A 307 -15.79 2.97 2.86
CA ALA A 307 -14.42 2.50 3.08
C ALA A 307 -14.23 1.98 4.52
N ALA A 308 -14.80 2.67 5.51
CA ALA A 308 -14.76 2.25 6.91
C ALA A 308 -15.49 0.92 7.15
N ALA A 309 -16.65 0.69 6.51
CA ALA A 309 -17.38 -0.57 6.63
C ALA A 309 -16.61 -1.75 6.04
N VAL A 310 -16.06 -1.59 4.84
CA VAL A 310 -15.25 -2.63 4.17
C VAL A 310 -13.93 -2.87 4.91
N GLY A 311 -13.18 -1.80 5.23
CA GLY A 311 -11.92 -1.91 5.97
C GLY A 311 -12.10 -2.51 7.37
N HIS A 312 -13.21 -2.21 8.05
CA HIS A 312 -13.53 -2.84 9.33
C HIS A 312 -13.79 -4.35 9.20
N GLU A 313 -14.42 -4.78 8.11
CA GLU A 313 -14.60 -6.21 7.86
C GLU A 313 -13.26 -6.91 7.57
N VAL A 314 -12.34 -6.26 6.82
CA VAL A 314 -10.95 -6.74 6.66
C VAL A 314 -10.27 -6.90 8.04
N VAL A 315 -10.36 -5.90 8.91
CA VAL A 315 -9.80 -5.96 10.27
C VAL A 315 -10.35 -7.15 11.06
N LYS A 316 -11.67 -7.38 11.02
CA LYS A 316 -12.29 -8.54 11.69
C LYS A 316 -11.82 -9.88 11.13
N MET A 317 -11.63 -9.98 9.81
CA MET A 317 -11.11 -11.18 9.19
C MET A 317 -9.67 -11.46 9.63
N LEU A 318 -8.82 -10.45 9.67
CA LEU A 318 -7.42 -10.58 10.14
C LEU A 318 -7.32 -10.87 11.63
N ALA A 319 -8.22 -10.34 12.44
CA ALA A 319 -8.23 -10.55 13.89
C ALA A 319 -8.44 -12.03 14.29
N THR A 320 -8.97 -12.88 13.38
CA THR A 320 -9.08 -14.32 13.62
C THR A 320 -7.76 -15.07 13.51
N GLY A 321 -6.76 -14.51 12.81
CA GLY A 321 -5.50 -15.17 12.49
C GLY A 321 -5.59 -16.25 11.38
N GLU A 322 -6.77 -16.57 10.91
CA GLU A 322 -6.99 -17.65 9.92
C GLU A 322 -6.32 -17.33 8.57
N HIS A 323 -6.42 -16.08 8.11
CA HIS A 323 -5.82 -15.66 6.84
C HIS A 323 -4.30 -15.66 6.90
N GLN A 324 -3.70 -15.22 8.00
CA GLN A 324 -2.26 -15.26 8.21
C GLN A 324 -1.75 -16.71 8.22
N LYS A 325 -2.42 -17.59 8.94
CA LYS A 325 -2.10 -19.03 8.97
C LYS A 325 -2.24 -19.65 7.58
N ALA A 326 -3.32 -19.38 6.86
CA ALA A 326 -3.53 -19.88 5.50
C ALA A 326 -2.42 -19.40 4.55
N ALA A 327 -1.99 -18.13 4.65
CA ALA A 327 -0.90 -17.60 3.85
C ALA A 327 0.43 -18.31 4.15
N GLN A 328 0.76 -18.59 5.42
CA GLN A 328 1.94 -19.36 5.81
C GLN A 328 1.90 -20.78 5.23
N GLU A 329 0.78 -21.49 5.37
CA GLU A 329 0.61 -22.85 4.88
C GLU A 329 0.73 -22.94 3.35
N ARG A 330 0.09 -22.00 2.63
CA ARG A 330 0.15 -21.97 1.17
C ARG A 330 1.49 -21.47 0.64
N GLY A 331 2.12 -20.50 1.31
CA GLY A 331 3.47 -20.05 1.01
C GLY A 331 4.48 -21.18 1.11
N LYS A 332 4.44 -21.96 2.20
CA LYS A 332 5.28 -23.15 2.36
C LYS A 332 5.02 -24.18 1.26
N GLN A 333 3.75 -24.49 0.96
CA GLN A 333 3.39 -25.43 -0.10
C GLN A 333 3.92 -24.99 -1.47
N LEU A 334 3.86 -23.66 -1.77
CA LEU A 334 4.36 -23.11 -3.02
C LEU A 334 5.88 -23.20 -3.08
N ALA A 335 6.60 -22.80 -2.03
CA ALA A 335 8.06 -22.85 -1.97
C ALA A 335 8.57 -24.28 -2.19
N GLU A 336 8.04 -25.26 -1.44
CA GLU A 336 8.39 -26.68 -1.61
C GLU A 336 8.06 -27.22 -3.02
N GLY A 337 7.02 -26.67 -3.66
CA GLY A 337 6.65 -27.02 -5.04
C GLY A 337 7.63 -26.49 -6.07
N LEU A 338 8.08 -25.24 -5.88
CA LEU A 338 9.06 -24.57 -6.76
C LEU A 338 10.45 -25.22 -6.64
N GLU A 339 10.92 -25.51 -5.40
CA GLU A 339 12.18 -26.22 -5.16
C GLU A 339 12.21 -27.56 -5.91
N ARG A 340 11.17 -28.38 -5.79
CA ARG A 340 11.08 -29.64 -6.55
C ARG A 340 11.08 -29.45 -8.06
N SER A 341 10.51 -28.34 -8.55
CA SER A 341 10.48 -28.01 -9.99
C SER A 341 11.87 -27.62 -10.49
N GLU A 342 12.66 -26.92 -9.69
CA GLU A 342 14.04 -26.55 -10.01
C GLU A 342 14.98 -27.77 -10.08
N GLU A 343 14.81 -28.72 -9.16
CA GLU A 343 15.58 -30.00 -9.22
C GLU A 343 15.39 -30.73 -10.55
N HIS A 344 14.16 -30.71 -11.10
CA HIS A 344 13.89 -31.33 -12.39
C HIS A 344 14.32 -30.50 -13.60
N THR A 345 14.42 -29.16 -13.49
CA THR A 345 14.87 -28.29 -14.57
C THR A 345 16.38 -28.21 -14.67
N SER A 346 17.13 -28.41 -13.57
CA SER A 346 18.59 -28.46 -13.62
C SER A 346 19.15 -29.62 -14.44
N GLU A 347 18.38 -30.70 -14.62
CA GLU A 347 18.72 -31.81 -15.51
C GLU A 347 18.46 -31.51 -17.01
N LEU A 348 17.71 -30.42 -17.32
CA LEU A 348 17.33 -30.04 -18.67
C LEU A 348 18.07 -28.79 -19.21
N GLN A 349 18.85 -28.11 -18.38
CA GLN A 349 19.68 -26.99 -18.81
C GLN A 349 20.99 -27.45 -19.44
N SER A 350 20.89 -27.89 -20.69
CA SER A 350 21.96 -27.65 -21.65
C SER A 350 21.98 -26.13 -21.93
N PRO A 351 23.13 -25.45 -21.95
CA PRO A 351 23.17 -24.02 -22.17
C PRO A 351 22.67 -23.74 -23.59
N LEU A 352 21.50 -23.11 -23.68
CA LEU A 352 21.12 -22.38 -24.87
C LEU A 352 21.88 -21.07 -24.80
N ASP A 353 22.97 -21.00 -25.56
CA ASP A 353 23.60 -19.76 -25.98
C ASP A 353 22.55 -18.91 -26.70
N ILE A 354 22.14 -17.81 -26.08
CA ILE A 354 21.48 -16.69 -26.76
C ILE A 354 22.30 -15.44 -26.46
#